data_6ed82a9e1dd492ec4bcb3b78d6af03f2
#
_entry.id   6ed82a9e1dd492ec4bcb3b78d6af03f2
#
_cell.length_a   1.000
_cell.length_b   1.000
_cell.length_c   1.000
_cell.angle_alpha   90.00
_cell.angle_beta   90.00
_cell.angle_gamma   90.00
#
_symmetry.space_group_name_H-M   'P 1'
#
loop_
_entity.id
_entity.type
_entity.pdbx_description
1 polymer ?
#
loop_
_entity_poly.entity_id
_entity_poly.type
_entity_poly.pdbx_seq_one_letter_code
_entity_poly.pdbx_strand_id
1 'polypeptide(L)'
;MASEVEKNKKIAAEFYDLIINKKDYESAKKFVGNRYKQHNPLVADGPEGLKAFIDFLKTNYPQAKSEIKKIIAEGDLVVLHVLSVRTTELKRAIIEIFRLENGKIEEHWDVIQEIPKTSANPNGMF
;
A
#
# COMPACT_ATOMS: atom_id res chain seq x y z
N MET A 1 2.19 24.17 11.97
CA MET A 1 1.22 23.05 11.96
C MET A 1 1.26 22.34 10.61
N ALA A 2 1.17 21.03 10.65
CA ALA A 2 1.12 20.27 9.40
C ALA A 2 -0.22 20.48 8.70
N SER A 3 -0.19 20.61 7.37
CA SER A 3 -1.40 20.68 6.56
C SER A 3 -2.12 19.34 6.57
N GLU A 4 -3.38 19.33 6.11
CA GLU A 4 -4.16 18.11 5.95
C GLU A 4 -3.46 17.13 5.00
N VAL A 5 -2.89 17.67 3.91
CA VAL A 5 -2.15 16.86 2.94
C VAL A 5 -0.94 16.20 3.59
N GLU A 6 -0.17 16.92 4.40
CA GLU A 6 0.98 16.36 5.08
C GLU A 6 0.59 15.29 6.12
N LYS A 7 -0.51 15.50 6.83
CA LYS A 7 -1.04 14.50 7.76
C LYS A 7 -1.46 13.24 7.03
N ASN A 8 -2.15 13.39 5.90
CA ASN A 8 -2.60 12.26 5.10
C ASN A 8 -1.43 11.44 4.55
N LYS A 9 -0.34 12.10 4.13
CA LYS A 9 0.87 11.42 3.67
C LYS A 9 1.45 10.54 4.78
N LYS A 10 1.52 11.05 6.01
CA LYS A 10 2.05 10.29 7.14
C LYS A 10 1.16 9.08 7.47
N ILE A 11 -0.15 9.28 7.47
CA ILE A 11 -1.10 8.20 7.74
C ILE A 11 -0.97 7.09 6.70
N ALA A 12 -0.95 7.45 5.41
CA ALA A 12 -0.86 6.47 4.33
C ALA A 12 0.45 5.67 4.41
N ALA A 13 1.58 6.35 4.67
CA ALA A 13 2.88 5.69 4.78
C ALA A 13 2.92 4.73 5.97
N GLU A 14 2.44 5.16 7.13
CA GLU A 14 2.41 4.33 8.33
C GLU A 14 1.47 3.13 8.15
N PHE A 15 0.29 3.36 7.59
CA PHE A 15 -0.68 2.31 7.30
C PHE A 15 -0.06 1.24 6.38
N TYR A 16 0.61 1.68 5.32
CA TYR A 16 1.21 0.76 4.36
C TYR A 16 2.31 -0.09 5.01
N ASP A 17 3.14 0.53 5.84
CA ASP A 17 4.19 -0.19 6.58
C ASP A 17 3.59 -1.23 7.53
N LEU A 18 2.51 -0.89 8.21
CA LEU A 18 1.82 -1.81 9.12
C LEU A 18 1.25 -3.03 8.38
N ILE A 19 0.73 -2.83 7.16
CA ILE A 19 0.17 -3.93 6.37
C ILE A 19 1.26 -4.84 5.83
N ILE A 20 2.21 -4.27 5.10
CA ILE A 20 3.15 -5.07 4.30
C ILE A 20 4.35 -5.53 5.12
N ASN A 21 4.98 -4.62 5.84
CA ASN A 21 6.22 -4.94 6.55
C ASN A 21 5.95 -5.58 7.90
N LYS A 22 5.03 -5.04 8.67
CA LYS A 22 4.71 -5.55 10.00
C LYS A 22 3.62 -6.61 10.00
N LYS A 23 2.75 -6.59 8.98
CA LYS A 23 1.64 -7.54 8.83
C LYS A 23 0.76 -7.57 10.08
N ASP A 24 0.45 -6.38 10.59
CA ASP A 24 -0.23 -6.16 11.85
C ASP A 24 -1.60 -5.52 11.61
N TYR A 25 -2.62 -6.35 11.45
CA TYR A 25 -3.97 -5.87 11.20
C TYR A 25 -4.53 -5.05 12.38
N GLU A 26 -4.27 -5.47 13.62
CA GLU A 26 -4.81 -4.79 14.79
C GLU A 26 -4.34 -3.34 14.88
N SER A 27 -3.08 -3.08 14.52
CA SER A 27 -2.56 -1.72 14.47
C SER A 27 -3.04 -0.96 13.22
N ALA A 28 -3.11 -1.64 12.07
CA ALA A 28 -3.51 -1.02 10.80
C ALA A 28 -4.98 -0.60 10.81
N LYS A 29 -5.86 -1.37 11.45
CA LYS A 29 -7.31 -1.10 11.42
C LYS A 29 -7.69 0.24 12.04
N LYS A 30 -6.84 0.82 12.87
CA LYS A 30 -7.08 2.15 13.46
C LYS A 30 -7.13 3.25 12.42
N PHE A 31 -6.49 3.05 11.27
CA PHE A 31 -6.45 4.02 10.18
C PHE A 31 -7.53 3.79 9.15
N VAL A 32 -8.30 2.72 9.26
CA VAL A 32 -9.29 2.34 8.26
C VAL A 32 -10.65 2.87 8.65
N GLY A 33 -11.33 3.51 7.70
CA GLY A 33 -12.70 3.95 7.88
C GLY A 33 -13.69 2.80 7.70
N ASN A 34 -14.97 3.12 7.83
CA ASN A 34 -16.03 2.10 7.80
C ASN A 34 -16.15 1.40 6.45
N ARG A 35 -15.84 2.09 5.37
CA ARG A 35 -16.07 1.57 4.02
C ARG A 35 -14.87 0.81 3.47
N TYR A 36 -13.69 1.36 3.53
CA TYR A 36 -12.46 0.84 2.90
C TYR A 36 -12.76 0.17 1.57
N LYS A 37 -13.20 0.97 0.61
CA LYS A 37 -13.59 0.48 -0.72
C LYS A 37 -12.35 0.02 -1.49
N GLN A 38 -12.32 -1.25 -1.88
CA GLN A 38 -11.16 -1.86 -2.50
C GLN A 38 -11.33 -1.99 -4.01
N HIS A 39 -10.30 -1.55 -4.76
CA HIS A 39 -10.30 -1.68 -6.23
C HIS A 39 -9.27 -2.67 -6.76
N ASN A 40 -8.44 -3.27 -5.89
CA ASN A 40 -7.57 -4.35 -6.34
C ASN A 40 -8.43 -5.60 -6.55
N PRO A 41 -8.48 -6.16 -7.78
CA PRO A 41 -9.39 -7.26 -8.07
C PRO A 41 -9.06 -8.56 -7.35
N LEU A 42 -7.88 -8.66 -6.73
CA LEU A 42 -7.46 -9.87 -6.01
C LEU A 42 -7.70 -9.78 -4.51
N VAL A 43 -8.21 -8.65 -4.02
CA VAL A 43 -8.42 -8.42 -2.58
C VAL A 43 -9.90 -8.16 -2.35
N ALA A 44 -10.50 -8.86 -1.40
CA ALA A 44 -11.90 -8.67 -1.06
C ALA A 44 -12.14 -7.27 -0.48
N ASP A 45 -13.37 -6.79 -0.60
CA ASP A 45 -13.75 -5.44 -0.21
C ASP A 45 -13.83 -5.29 1.32
N GLY A 46 -13.66 -4.05 1.78
CA GLY A 46 -13.88 -3.68 3.17
C GLY A 46 -12.77 -4.06 4.13
N PRO A 47 -12.93 -3.72 5.42
CA PRO A 47 -11.93 -4.05 6.43
C PRO A 47 -11.67 -5.55 6.57
N GLU A 48 -12.68 -6.40 6.37
CA GLU A 48 -12.51 -7.86 6.40
C GLU A 48 -11.61 -8.33 5.26
N GLY A 49 -11.72 -7.70 4.09
CA GLY A 49 -10.86 -8.00 2.95
C GLY A 49 -9.41 -7.63 3.24
N LEU A 50 -9.19 -6.51 3.91
CA LEU A 50 -7.86 -6.11 4.34
C LEU A 50 -7.27 -7.13 5.31
N LYS A 51 -8.05 -7.59 6.29
CA LYS A 51 -7.60 -8.59 7.24
C LYS A 51 -7.22 -9.89 6.53
N ALA A 52 -8.06 -10.34 5.61
CA ALA A 52 -7.79 -11.54 4.82
C ALA A 52 -6.51 -11.42 4.02
N PHE A 53 -6.24 -10.25 3.44
CA PHE A 53 -5.01 -9.99 2.69
C PHE A 53 -3.77 -10.06 3.60
N ILE A 54 -3.84 -9.47 4.78
CA ILE A 54 -2.73 -9.52 5.74
C ILE A 54 -2.47 -10.97 6.17
N ASP A 55 -3.53 -11.74 6.45
CA ASP A 55 -3.41 -13.15 6.80
C ASP A 55 -2.79 -13.96 5.65
N PHE A 56 -3.17 -13.63 4.41
CA PHE A 56 -2.57 -14.24 3.21
C PHE A 56 -1.06 -13.98 3.15
N LEU A 57 -0.63 -12.74 3.42
CA LEU A 57 0.79 -12.41 3.45
C LEU A 57 1.54 -13.18 4.52
N LYS A 58 0.98 -13.27 5.73
CA LYS A 58 1.60 -14.02 6.83
C LYS A 58 1.80 -15.49 6.48
N THR A 59 0.81 -16.09 5.80
CA THR A 59 0.84 -17.51 5.48
C THR A 59 1.74 -17.82 4.30
N ASN A 60 1.66 -17.02 3.23
CA ASN A 60 2.31 -17.36 1.96
C ASN A 60 3.62 -16.61 1.73
N TYR A 61 3.76 -15.40 2.28
CA TYR A 61 4.91 -14.54 2.06
C TYR A 61 5.33 -13.84 3.35
N PRO A 62 5.72 -14.62 4.39
CA PRO A 62 6.05 -14.01 5.69
C PRO A 62 7.26 -13.07 5.63
N GLN A 63 8.12 -13.21 4.62
CA GLN A 63 9.29 -12.36 4.42
C GLN A 63 9.00 -11.19 3.48
N ALA A 64 7.77 -11.05 3.01
CA ALA A 64 7.41 -9.96 2.11
C ALA A 64 7.65 -8.60 2.78
N LYS A 65 8.22 -7.68 2.01
CA LYS A 65 8.48 -6.32 2.46
C LYS A 65 8.32 -5.34 1.31
N SER A 66 8.18 -4.08 1.64
CA SER A 66 8.07 -3.02 0.65
C SER A 66 8.88 -1.81 1.07
N GLU A 67 9.31 -1.03 0.09
CA GLU A 67 10.00 0.23 0.29
C GLU A 67 9.26 1.31 -0.51
N ILE A 68 8.88 2.37 0.18
CA ILE A 68 8.21 3.51 -0.46
C ILE A 68 9.29 4.38 -1.09
N LYS A 69 9.25 4.53 -2.41
CA LYS A 69 10.22 5.32 -3.16
C LYS A 69 9.81 6.78 -3.29
N LYS A 70 8.53 7.04 -3.47
CA LYS A 70 7.98 8.40 -3.61
C LYS A 70 6.62 8.47 -2.95
N ILE A 71 6.30 9.63 -2.37
CA ILE A 71 4.98 9.93 -1.83
C ILE A 71 4.53 11.24 -2.44
N ILE A 72 3.35 11.25 -3.04
CA ILE A 72 2.76 12.42 -3.66
C ILE A 72 1.34 12.53 -3.14
N ALA A 73 0.89 13.73 -2.81
CA ALA A 73 -0.48 13.91 -2.31
C ALA A 73 -1.10 15.18 -2.85
N GLU A 74 -2.38 15.11 -3.12
CA GLU A 74 -3.18 16.24 -3.57
C GLU A 74 -4.62 16.03 -3.10
N GLY A 75 -5.21 17.06 -2.47
CA GLY A 75 -6.56 16.96 -1.92
C GLY A 75 -6.64 15.86 -0.88
N ASP A 76 -7.57 14.93 -1.07
CA ASP A 76 -7.77 13.80 -0.17
C ASP A 76 -7.07 12.51 -0.65
N LEU A 77 -6.24 12.61 -1.70
CA LEU A 77 -5.55 11.45 -2.29
C LEU A 77 -4.07 11.44 -1.92
N VAL A 78 -3.56 10.26 -1.63
CA VAL A 78 -2.12 10.02 -1.42
C VAL A 78 -1.68 8.91 -2.37
N VAL A 79 -0.58 9.13 -3.08
CA VAL A 79 0.01 8.18 -4.02
C VAL A 79 1.38 7.74 -3.50
N LEU A 80 1.58 6.43 -3.42
CA LEU A 80 2.87 5.84 -3.06
C LEU A 80 3.43 5.10 -4.28
N HIS A 81 4.68 5.37 -4.62
CA HIS A 81 5.42 4.59 -5.62
C HIS A 81 6.32 3.62 -4.84
N VAL A 82 6.12 2.33 -5.02
CA VAL A 82 6.61 1.31 -4.09
C VAL A 82 7.38 0.21 -4.80
N LEU A 83 8.52 -0.20 -4.20
CA LEU A 83 9.19 -1.46 -4.54
C LEU A 83 8.63 -2.54 -3.61
N SER A 84 8.01 -3.55 -4.16
CA SER A 84 7.48 -4.70 -3.42
C SER A 84 8.38 -5.91 -3.64
N VAL A 85 8.86 -6.50 -2.55
CA VAL A 85 9.68 -7.72 -2.59
C VAL A 85 8.91 -8.81 -1.86
N ARG A 86 8.23 -9.66 -2.62
CA ARG A 86 7.54 -10.83 -2.06
C ARG A 86 8.50 -11.95 -1.78
N THR A 87 9.39 -12.22 -2.75
CA THR A 87 10.52 -13.15 -2.62
C THR A 87 11.70 -12.54 -3.37
N THR A 88 12.86 -13.16 -3.30
CA THR A 88 14.03 -12.69 -4.04
C THR A 88 13.80 -12.69 -5.56
N GLU A 89 12.91 -13.57 -6.06
CA GLU A 89 12.57 -13.65 -7.48
C GLU A 89 11.32 -12.86 -7.86
N LEU A 90 10.45 -12.54 -6.88
CA LEU A 90 9.20 -11.85 -7.16
C LEU A 90 9.24 -10.41 -6.63
N LYS A 91 9.74 -9.52 -7.48
CA LYS A 91 9.81 -8.09 -7.19
C LYS A 91 8.88 -7.33 -8.13
N ARG A 92 8.20 -6.32 -7.60
CA ARG A 92 7.19 -5.59 -8.36
C ARG A 92 7.29 -4.10 -8.10
N ALA A 93 6.97 -3.31 -9.12
CA ALA A 93 6.75 -1.88 -8.98
C ALA A 93 5.24 -1.66 -8.83
N ILE A 94 4.84 -0.91 -7.82
CA ILE A 94 3.43 -0.70 -7.51
C ILE A 94 3.16 0.78 -7.35
N ILE A 95 2.04 1.24 -7.93
CA ILE A 95 1.46 2.54 -7.61
C ILE A 95 0.26 2.26 -6.70
N GLU A 96 0.34 2.74 -5.47
CA GLU A 96 -0.74 2.63 -4.49
C GLU A 96 -1.42 3.99 -4.38
N ILE A 97 -2.74 4.02 -4.41
CA ILE A 97 -3.50 5.26 -4.23
C ILE A 97 -4.48 5.06 -3.08
N PHE A 98 -4.46 5.98 -2.14
CA PHE A 98 -5.39 6.00 -0.99
C PHE A 98 -6.20 7.29 -0.99
N ARG A 99 -7.48 7.18 -0.69
CA ARG A 99 -8.33 8.34 -0.41
C ARG A 99 -8.66 8.34 1.08
N LEU A 100 -8.51 9.50 1.71
CA LEU A 100 -8.72 9.65 3.14
C LEU A 100 -9.87 10.62 3.43
N GLU A 101 -10.60 10.35 4.51
CA GLU A 101 -11.60 11.25 5.07
C GLU A 101 -11.36 11.33 6.57
N ASN A 102 -11.16 12.55 7.08
CA ASN A 102 -10.99 12.79 8.53
C ASN A 102 -9.93 11.87 9.16
N GLY A 103 -8.80 11.69 8.47
CA GLY A 103 -7.70 10.88 8.95
C GLY A 103 -7.91 9.38 8.84
N LYS A 104 -8.94 8.93 8.14
CA LYS A 104 -9.22 7.51 7.91
C LYS A 104 -9.12 7.18 6.43
N ILE A 105 -8.59 6.01 6.13
CA ILE A 105 -8.47 5.52 4.76
C ILE A 105 -9.78 4.85 4.38
N GLU A 106 -10.45 5.42 3.38
CA GLU A 106 -11.78 5.00 2.95
C GLU A 106 -11.80 4.30 1.59
N GLU A 107 -10.74 4.46 0.81
CA GLU A 107 -10.72 3.89 -0.53
C GLU A 107 -9.29 3.64 -0.99
N HIS A 108 -9.08 2.55 -1.74
CA HIS A 108 -7.76 2.13 -2.18
C HIS A 108 -7.79 1.60 -3.61
N TRP A 109 -6.80 2.03 -4.40
CA TRP A 109 -6.53 1.52 -5.75
C TRP A 109 -5.06 1.15 -5.84
N ASP A 110 -4.73 0.23 -6.73
CA ASP A 110 -3.33 0.01 -7.08
C ASP A 110 -3.18 -0.50 -8.51
N VAL A 111 -1.97 -0.36 -9.03
CA VAL A 111 -1.56 -0.94 -10.31
C VAL A 111 -0.20 -1.58 -10.05
N ILE A 112 -0.07 -2.84 -10.42
CA ILE A 112 1.09 -3.67 -10.10
C ILE A 112 1.74 -4.16 -11.38
N GLN A 113 3.08 -4.02 -11.46
CA GLN A 113 3.85 -4.58 -12.56
C GLN A 113 5.05 -5.33 -12.01
N GLU A 114 5.23 -6.59 -12.44
CA GLU A 114 6.45 -7.31 -12.12
C GLU A 114 7.64 -6.60 -12.77
N ILE A 115 8.75 -6.51 -12.03
CA ILE A 115 9.96 -5.90 -12.57
C ILE A 115 10.59 -6.89 -13.53
N PRO A 116 10.74 -6.55 -14.82
CA PRO A 116 11.28 -7.47 -15.80
C PRO A 116 12.77 -7.72 -15.58
N LYS A 117 13.23 -8.90 -16.02
CA LYS A 117 14.64 -9.27 -15.90
C LYS A 117 15.54 -8.47 -16.83
N THR A 118 14.97 -7.99 -17.95
CA THR A 118 15.70 -7.19 -18.93
C THR A 118 14.94 -5.90 -19.17
N SER A 119 15.67 -4.84 -19.50
CA SER A 119 15.09 -3.53 -19.73
C SER A 119 15.74 -2.88 -20.95
N ALA A 120 14.96 -2.09 -21.67
CA ALA A 120 15.43 -1.32 -22.81
C ALA A 120 16.33 -0.14 -22.42
N ASN A 121 16.34 0.24 -21.14
CA ASN A 121 17.17 1.31 -20.60
C ASN A 121 17.71 0.93 -19.23
N PRO A 122 18.77 1.61 -18.72
CA PRO A 122 19.40 1.25 -17.44
C PRO A 122 18.86 1.99 -16.23
N ASN A 123 17.73 2.69 -16.34
CA ASN A 123 17.30 3.65 -15.30
C ASN A 123 16.51 3.00 -14.15
N GLY A 124 16.02 1.77 -14.34
CA GLY A 124 15.15 1.12 -13.38
C GLY A 124 13.73 1.67 -13.43
N MET A 125 12.88 1.21 -12.50
CA MET A 125 11.47 1.58 -12.49
C MET A 125 11.12 2.60 -11.38
N PHE A 126 12.10 3.13 -10.68
CA PHE A 126 11.86 4.03 -9.54
C PHE A 126 12.60 5.33 -9.62
#